data_a33071fc246ddc117027b8cc6eef6bb2
#
_entry.id   a33071fc246ddc117027b8cc6eef6bb2
#
_cell.length_a   1.000
_cell.length_b   1.000
_cell.length_c   1.000
_cell.angle_alpha   90.00
_cell.angle_beta   90.00
_cell.angle_gamma   90.00
#
_symmetry.space_group_name_H-M   'P 1'
#
loop_
_entity.id
_entity.type
_entity.pdbx_description
1 polymer ?
#
loop_
_entity_poly.entity_id
_entity_poly.type
_entity_poly.pdbx_seq_one_letter_code
_entity_poly.pdbx_strand_id
1 'polypeptide(L)'
;MNTQFKRVALAILIVFAIVSCATWNIGDVPFAKWSPKQKANFFMTMWESQKVTYDMMDEMTDKPADLMEVLQVKYQILEKSRIPVRTYANIVKTGGVPDQSSEDEIMKWLRQLQLQLVYGQGG
;
A
#
# COMPACT_ATOMS: atom_id res chain seq x y z
N MET A 1 -9.40 -3.09 -26.16
CA MET A 1 -8.84 -2.74 -25.06
C MET A 1 -7.65 -3.48 -24.85
N ASN A 2 -6.89 -3.37 -24.29
CA ASN A 2 -5.71 -3.35 -24.73
C ASN A 2 -4.79 -3.79 -23.67
N THR A 3 -3.57 -3.87 -24.04
CA THR A 3 -2.47 -4.32 -23.25
C THR A 3 -2.34 -3.54 -21.94
N GLN A 4 -2.73 -2.26 -21.94
CA GLN A 4 -2.66 -1.42 -20.74
C GLN A 4 -3.65 -1.87 -19.67
N PHE A 5 -4.89 -2.17 -20.07
CA PHE A 5 -5.90 -2.63 -19.14
C PHE A 5 -5.48 -3.95 -18.48
N LYS A 6 -4.94 -4.88 -19.30
CA LYS A 6 -4.46 -6.16 -18.79
C LYS A 6 -3.30 -5.98 -17.81
N ARG A 7 -2.40 -5.05 -18.09
CA ARG A 7 -1.27 -4.76 -17.20
C ARG A 7 -1.74 -4.18 -15.87
N VAL A 8 -2.69 -3.25 -15.91
CA VAL A 8 -3.24 -2.65 -14.71
C VAL A 8 -3.98 -3.70 -13.89
N ALA A 9 -4.80 -4.53 -14.53
CA ALA A 9 -5.51 -5.59 -13.83
C ALA A 9 -4.54 -6.58 -13.18
N LEU A 10 -3.46 -6.94 -13.88
CA LEU A 10 -2.43 -7.83 -13.34
C LEU A 10 -1.70 -7.19 -12.15
N ALA A 11 -1.35 -5.91 -12.25
CA ALA A 11 -0.71 -5.20 -11.16
C ALA A 11 -1.59 -5.13 -9.93
N ILE A 12 -2.88 -4.88 -10.10
CA ILE A 12 -3.85 -4.85 -9.01
C ILE A 12 -3.95 -6.23 -8.36
N LEU A 13 -3.99 -7.29 -9.15
CA LEU A 13 -4.02 -8.66 -8.64
C LEU A 13 -2.77 -9.00 -7.85
N ILE A 14 -1.60 -8.58 -8.33
CA ILE A 14 -0.33 -8.81 -7.63
C ILE A 14 -0.33 -8.11 -6.28
N VAL A 15 -0.73 -6.83 -6.24
CA VAL A 15 -0.80 -6.08 -4.99
C VAL A 15 -1.79 -6.74 -4.03
N PHE A 16 -2.94 -7.17 -4.53
CA PHE A 16 -3.95 -7.84 -3.73
C PHE A 16 -3.43 -9.16 -3.19
N ALA A 17 -2.73 -9.93 -4.02
CA ALA A 17 -2.14 -11.20 -3.59
C ALA A 17 -1.06 -11.00 -2.53
N ILE A 18 -0.22 -9.98 -2.68
CA ILE A 18 0.81 -9.66 -1.68
C ILE A 18 0.15 -9.37 -0.33
N VAL A 19 -0.88 -8.54 -0.32
CA VAL A 19 -1.59 -8.19 0.91
C VAL A 19 -2.28 -9.43 1.51
N SER A 20 -2.91 -10.25 0.67
CA SER A 20 -3.60 -11.47 1.12
C SER A 20 -2.62 -12.51 1.64
N CYS A 21 -1.53 -12.73 0.91
CA CYS A 21 -0.52 -13.72 1.29
C CYS A 21 0.28 -13.30 2.50
N ALA A 22 0.43 -11.99 2.71
CA ALA A 22 1.17 -11.48 3.85
C ALA A 22 0.51 -11.87 5.16
N THR A 23 -0.82 -12.01 5.21
CA THR A 23 -1.59 -12.31 6.42
C THR A 23 -0.89 -11.89 7.71
N TRP A 24 -0.10 -10.83 7.61
CA TRP A 24 0.63 -10.24 8.73
C TRP A 24 1.59 -11.23 9.41
N ASN A 25 2.16 -12.16 8.62
CA ASN A 25 3.13 -13.15 9.09
C ASN A 25 4.34 -13.20 8.16
N ILE A 26 5.50 -13.48 8.74
CA ILE A 26 6.69 -13.92 8.01
C ILE A 26 6.89 -15.38 8.37
N GLY A 27 6.62 -16.28 7.42
CA GLY A 27 6.57 -17.69 7.74
C GLY A 27 5.52 -17.94 8.80
N ASP A 28 5.92 -18.49 9.95
CA ASP A 28 5.02 -18.77 11.06
C ASP A 28 5.07 -17.69 12.14
N VAL A 29 5.75 -16.56 11.91
CA VAL A 29 5.92 -15.52 12.94
C VAL A 29 4.82 -14.48 12.77
N PRO A 30 3.93 -14.29 13.79
CA PRO A 30 2.90 -13.25 13.75
C PRO A 30 3.51 -11.86 13.63
N PHE A 31 2.81 -10.97 12.94
CA PHE A 31 3.27 -9.59 12.72
C PHE A 31 3.66 -8.89 14.03
N ALA A 32 2.89 -9.10 15.10
CA ALA A 32 3.16 -8.46 16.37
C ALA A 32 4.55 -8.82 16.94
N LYS A 33 5.12 -9.94 16.52
CA LYS A 33 6.43 -10.42 16.95
C LYS A 33 7.55 -10.08 15.98
N TRP A 34 7.25 -9.41 14.88
CA TRP A 34 8.27 -8.99 13.94
C TRP A 34 9.18 -7.94 14.59
N SER A 35 10.45 -7.93 14.19
CA SER A 35 11.36 -6.88 14.60
C SER A 35 10.94 -5.54 14.00
N PRO A 36 11.32 -4.41 14.62
CA PRO A 36 11.04 -3.09 14.03
C PRO A 36 11.54 -2.96 12.60
N LYS A 37 12.71 -3.54 12.30
CA LYS A 37 13.28 -3.51 10.95
C LYS A 37 12.40 -4.27 9.95
N GLN A 38 11.89 -5.43 10.34
CA GLN A 38 10.99 -6.21 9.50
C GLN A 38 9.69 -5.46 9.23
N LYS A 39 9.13 -4.83 10.26
CA LYS A 39 7.91 -4.03 10.12
C LYS A 39 8.14 -2.82 9.22
N ALA A 40 9.27 -2.13 9.39
CA ALA A 40 9.60 -0.97 8.56
C ALA A 40 9.72 -1.37 7.09
N ASN A 41 10.42 -2.46 6.80
CA ASN A 41 10.57 -2.96 5.44
C ASN A 41 9.22 -3.35 4.84
N PHE A 42 8.35 -3.97 5.62
CA PHE A 42 7.01 -4.34 5.19
C PHE A 42 6.20 -3.09 4.82
N PHE A 43 6.18 -2.10 5.71
CA PHE A 43 5.43 -0.87 5.47
C PHE A 43 5.93 -0.12 4.23
N MET A 44 7.23 -0.01 4.07
CA MET A 44 7.83 0.64 2.90
C MET A 44 7.49 -0.10 1.62
N THR A 45 7.61 -1.43 1.63
CA THR A 45 7.31 -2.27 0.46
C THR A 45 5.84 -2.15 0.08
N MET A 46 4.95 -2.22 1.04
CA MET A 46 3.52 -2.10 0.79
C MET A 46 3.16 -0.72 0.24
N TRP A 47 3.72 0.33 0.84
CA TRP A 47 3.48 1.69 0.37
C TRP A 47 3.99 1.87 -1.06
N GLU A 48 5.18 1.41 -1.36
CA GLU A 48 5.77 1.50 -2.70
C GLU A 48 4.95 0.71 -3.72
N SER A 49 4.47 -0.46 -3.35
CA SER A 49 3.61 -1.26 -4.23
C SER A 49 2.33 -0.52 -4.58
N GLN A 50 1.72 0.14 -3.61
CA GLN A 50 0.52 0.95 -3.83
C GLN A 50 0.84 2.16 -4.73
N LYS A 51 1.99 2.77 -4.53
CA LYS A 51 2.43 3.91 -5.34
C LYS A 51 2.65 3.49 -6.81
N VAL A 52 3.30 2.35 -7.03
CA VAL A 52 3.52 1.82 -8.37
C VAL A 52 2.18 1.54 -9.07
N THR A 53 1.25 0.91 -8.36
CA THR A 53 -0.07 0.62 -8.91
C THR A 53 -0.80 1.92 -9.26
N TYR A 54 -0.72 2.92 -8.38
CA TYR A 54 -1.30 4.24 -8.66
C TYR A 54 -0.70 4.84 -9.93
N ASP A 55 0.62 4.84 -10.04
CA ASP A 55 1.30 5.43 -11.19
C ASP A 55 0.91 4.74 -12.49
N MET A 56 0.78 3.42 -12.47
CA MET A 56 0.35 2.65 -13.65
C MET A 56 -1.07 3.01 -14.08
N MET A 57 -1.98 3.15 -13.12
CA MET A 57 -3.34 3.55 -13.41
C MET A 57 -3.44 5.01 -13.87
N ASP A 58 -2.61 5.87 -13.28
CA ASP A 58 -2.59 7.29 -13.64
C ASP A 58 -2.08 7.51 -15.07
N GLU A 59 -1.23 6.63 -15.56
CA GLU A 59 -0.69 6.70 -16.93
C GLU A 59 -1.68 6.21 -17.99
N MET A 60 -2.80 5.64 -17.60
CA MET A 60 -3.81 5.19 -18.59
C MET A 60 -4.37 6.37 -19.35
N THR A 61 -4.53 6.19 -20.67
CA THR A 61 -5.00 7.26 -21.55
C THR A 61 -6.50 7.50 -21.47
N ASP A 62 -7.29 6.44 -21.32
CA ASP A 62 -8.76 6.55 -21.31
C ASP A 62 -9.30 6.12 -19.95
N LYS A 63 -9.22 7.02 -18.97
CA LYS A 63 -9.71 6.71 -17.62
C LYS A 63 -11.21 6.97 -17.53
N PRO A 64 -11.99 5.97 -17.05
CA PRO A 64 -13.38 6.23 -16.68
C PRO A 64 -13.46 7.24 -15.51
N ALA A 65 -14.59 7.93 -15.39
CA ALA A 65 -14.77 8.92 -14.33
C ALA A 65 -14.64 8.33 -12.93
N ASP A 66 -15.17 7.12 -12.72
CA ASP A 66 -15.07 6.43 -11.44
C ASP A 66 -13.61 6.13 -11.08
N LEU A 67 -12.80 5.74 -12.05
CA LEU A 67 -11.38 5.49 -11.82
C LEU A 67 -10.65 6.78 -11.45
N MET A 68 -11.02 7.90 -12.08
CA MET A 68 -10.42 9.19 -11.76
C MET A 68 -10.69 9.58 -10.31
N GLU A 69 -11.91 9.36 -9.82
CA GLU A 69 -12.25 9.61 -8.43
C GLU A 69 -11.45 8.73 -7.47
N VAL A 70 -11.34 7.44 -7.78
CA VAL A 70 -10.55 6.50 -6.98
C VAL A 70 -9.10 6.93 -6.93
N LEU A 71 -8.53 7.34 -8.08
CA LEU A 71 -7.14 7.78 -8.14
C LEU A 71 -6.91 9.05 -7.32
N GLN A 72 -7.87 9.98 -7.34
CA GLN A 72 -7.76 11.20 -6.56
C GLN A 72 -7.72 10.91 -5.05
N VAL A 73 -8.63 10.05 -4.59
CA VAL A 73 -8.65 9.65 -3.18
C VAL A 73 -7.38 8.89 -2.81
N LYS A 74 -6.96 7.98 -3.67
CA LYS A 74 -5.75 7.18 -3.45
C LYS A 74 -4.51 8.06 -3.39
N TYR A 75 -4.43 9.06 -4.25
CA TYR A 75 -3.32 10.02 -4.23
C TYR A 75 -3.23 10.72 -2.87
N GLN A 76 -4.37 11.19 -2.36
CA GLN A 76 -4.40 11.86 -1.06
C GLN A 76 -3.94 10.93 0.06
N ILE A 77 -4.39 9.68 0.05
CA ILE A 77 -3.99 8.70 1.06
C ILE A 77 -2.49 8.40 0.95
N LEU A 78 -1.97 8.24 -0.27
CA LEU A 78 -0.54 8.03 -0.47
C LEU A 78 0.29 9.18 0.07
N GLU A 79 -0.11 10.42 -0.19
CA GLU A 79 0.60 11.58 0.32
C GLU A 79 0.55 11.67 1.84
N LYS A 80 -0.60 11.40 2.44
CA LYS A 80 -0.75 11.45 3.90
C LYS A 80 -0.01 10.32 4.60
N SER A 81 0.01 9.13 3.99
CA SER A 81 0.66 7.96 4.59
C SER A 81 2.17 7.96 4.39
N ARG A 82 2.69 8.73 3.44
CA ARG A 82 4.13 8.79 3.17
C ARG A 82 4.93 9.22 4.40
N ILE A 83 4.44 10.24 5.10
CA ILE A 83 5.15 10.79 6.25
C ILE A 83 5.25 9.76 7.39
N PRO A 84 4.15 9.16 7.89
CA PRO A 84 4.26 8.16 8.94
C PRO A 84 5.09 6.95 8.55
N VAL A 85 5.00 6.48 7.30
CA VAL A 85 5.81 5.35 6.85
C VAL A 85 7.30 5.70 6.87
N ARG A 86 7.67 6.85 6.33
CA ARG A 86 9.06 7.30 6.35
C ARG A 86 9.58 7.57 7.74
N THR A 87 8.75 8.17 8.58
CA THR A 87 9.11 8.46 9.97
C THR A 87 9.40 7.16 10.71
N TYR A 88 8.55 6.15 10.54
CA TYR A 88 8.76 4.85 11.13
C TYR A 88 10.10 4.25 10.69
N ALA A 89 10.36 4.26 9.40
CA ALA A 89 11.60 3.72 8.85
C ALA A 89 12.83 4.47 9.36
N ASN A 90 12.74 5.79 9.49
CA ASN A 90 13.85 6.60 9.99
C ASN A 90 14.14 6.32 11.47
N ILE A 91 13.11 6.15 12.28
CA ILE A 91 13.28 5.80 13.70
C ILE A 91 14.02 4.47 13.81
N VAL A 92 13.61 3.48 13.04
CA VAL A 92 14.25 2.15 13.04
C VAL A 92 15.69 2.26 12.54
N LYS A 93 15.94 3.03 11.50
CA LYS A 93 17.28 3.22 10.92
C LYS A 93 18.25 3.82 11.94
N THR A 94 17.78 4.68 12.81
CA THR A 94 18.61 5.30 13.86
C THR A 94 18.68 4.47 15.12
N GLY A 95 18.16 3.25 15.13
CA GLY A 95 18.22 2.35 16.26
C GLY A 95 17.08 2.49 17.26
N GLY A 96 16.09 3.32 16.96
CA GLY A 96 14.92 3.49 17.82
C GLY A 96 13.86 2.43 17.59
N VAL A 97 12.87 2.42 18.48
CA VAL A 97 11.70 1.55 18.36
C VAL A 97 10.47 2.44 18.28
N PRO A 98 9.77 2.46 17.13
CA PRO A 98 8.53 3.23 17.02
C PRO A 98 7.47 2.72 18.00
N ASP A 99 6.55 3.60 18.40
CA ASP A 99 5.47 3.22 19.30
C ASP A 99 4.34 2.50 18.55
N GLN A 100 3.46 1.86 19.32
CA GLN A 100 2.35 1.11 18.78
C GLN A 100 1.37 2.01 18.00
N SER A 101 1.20 3.24 18.42
CA SER A 101 0.29 4.16 17.73
C SER A 101 0.77 4.50 16.32
N SER A 102 2.08 4.58 16.11
CA SER A 102 2.67 4.77 14.79
C SER A 102 2.36 3.60 13.86
N GLU A 103 2.50 2.36 14.37
CA GLU A 103 2.15 1.17 13.61
C GLU A 103 0.67 1.15 13.25
N ASP A 104 -0.18 1.44 14.20
CA ASP A 104 -1.63 1.43 14.00
C ASP A 104 -2.05 2.45 12.94
N GLU A 105 -1.44 3.62 12.95
CA GLU A 105 -1.70 4.66 11.96
C GLU A 105 -1.31 4.19 10.55
N ILE A 106 -0.11 3.63 10.41
CA ILE A 106 0.36 3.14 9.11
C ILE A 106 -0.55 2.03 8.60
N MET A 107 -0.90 1.08 9.45
CA MET A 107 -1.78 -0.02 9.08
C MET A 107 -3.15 0.49 8.64
N LYS A 108 -3.67 1.51 9.30
CA LYS A 108 -4.92 2.15 8.91
C LYS A 108 -4.84 2.71 7.49
N TRP A 109 -3.76 3.42 7.18
CA TRP A 109 -3.57 4.00 5.84
C TRP A 109 -3.42 2.91 4.77
N LEU A 110 -2.63 1.87 5.06
CA LEU A 110 -2.44 0.78 4.10
C LEU A 110 -3.75 0.05 3.82
N ARG A 111 -4.57 -0.17 4.83
CA ARG A 111 -5.90 -0.77 4.64
C ARG A 111 -6.80 0.10 3.79
N GLN A 112 -6.77 1.42 3.99
CA GLN A 112 -7.56 2.34 3.18
C GLN A 112 -7.10 2.32 1.72
N LEU A 113 -5.80 2.25 1.47
CA LEU A 113 -5.28 2.14 0.11
C LEU A 113 -5.78 0.86 -0.57
N GLN A 114 -5.77 -0.25 0.15
CA GLN A 114 -6.26 -1.52 -0.36
C GLN A 114 -7.75 -1.48 -0.67
N LEU A 115 -8.54 -0.89 0.22
CA LEU A 115 -9.98 -0.78 0.03
C LEU A 115 -10.33 0.07 -1.18
N GLN A 116 -9.60 1.15 -1.43
CA GLN A 116 -9.82 1.98 -2.61
C GLN A 116 -9.60 1.20 -3.90
N LEU A 117 -8.58 0.34 -3.95
CA LEU A 117 -8.35 -0.52 -5.09
C LEU A 117 -9.52 -1.49 -5.33
N VAL A 118 -9.94 -2.15 -4.27
CA VAL A 118 -11.04 -3.13 -4.33
C VAL A 118 -12.32 -2.44 -4.75
N TYR A 119 -12.62 -1.29 -4.18
CA TYR A 119 -13.82 -0.53 -4.49
C TYR A 119 -13.83 -0.09 -5.94
N GLY A 120 -12.69 0.40 -6.44
CA GLY A 120 -12.56 0.82 -7.84
C GLY A 120 -12.77 -0.33 -8.82
N GLN A 121 -12.41 -1.55 -8.44
CA GLN A 121 -12.64 -2.73 -9.27
C GLN A 121 -14.08 -3.24 -9.18
N GLY A 122 -14.68 -3.13 -8.02
CA GLY A 122 -16.04 -3.58 -7.78
C GLY A 122 -17.10 -2.65 -8.36
N GLY A 123 -16.69 -1.43 -8.67
CA GLY A 123 -17.56 -0.48 -9.34
C GLY A 123 -17.56 -0.68 -10.84
#